data_1f30197233b4f40debbd4283d81b1007
#
_entry.id   1f30197233b4f40debbd4283d81b1007
#
_cell.length_a   1.000
_cell.length_b   1.000
_cell.length_c   1.000
_cell.angle_alpha   90.00
_cell.angle_beta   90.00
_cell.angle_gamma   90.00
#
_symmetry.space_group_name_H-M   'P 1'
#
loop_
_entity.id
_entity.type
_entity.pdbx_description
1 polymer ?
#
loop_
_entity_poly.entity_id
_entity_poly.type
_entity_poly.pdbx_seq_one_letter_code
_entity_poly.pdbx_strand_id
1 'polypeptide(L)'
;ISRLSTWEIGRLVGSVFQDPKSQFFSSELAGEVAFPCENYGLSAREIRERTDAAIEALKLSHLKDRAVDVLSSGEKQRAAIASVYAMKPKAFVCDEPTANLDAAGTRQLAQTLRKLKEQGFTLLIAEHRIDWLMGIADRFLYLRDGRIAAEYTPEDLLLLPEADILGMGLRSPHEG
;
A
#
# COMPACT_ATOMS: atom_id res chain seq x y z
N ILE A 1 7.34 -3.30 19.39
CA ILE A 1 7.29 -1.94 18.79
C ILE A 1 7.49 -0.88 19.86
N SER A 2 6.86 -0.97 21.04
CA SER A 2 6.92 0.04 22.11
C SER A 2 8.35 0.37 22.64
N ARG A 3 9.36 -0.42 22.29
CA ARG A 3 10.77 -0.21 22.69
C ARG A 3 11.65 0.26 21.54
N LEU A 4 11.11 0.39 20.33
CA LEU A 4 11.84 0.82 19.15
C LEU A 4 11.72 2.33 18.96
N SER A 5 12.77 2.97 18.51
CA SER A 5 12.73 4.35 18.03
C SER A 5 11.93 4.45 16.73
N THR A 6 11.46 5.65 16.39
CA THR A 6 10.76 5.92 15.13
C THR A 6 11.61 5.51 13.91
N TRP A 7 12.92 5.72 13.99
CA TRP A 7 13.88 5.30 12.98
C TRP A 7 13.91 3.78 12.77
N GLU A 8 13.96 3.01 13.85
CA GLU A 8 13.96 1.54 13.81
C GLU A 8 12.62 1.01 13.28
N ILE A 9 11.52 1.64 13.67
CA ILE A 9 10.18 1.30 13.15
C ILE A 9 10.13 1.55 11.64
N GLY A 10 10.61 2.71 11.16
CA GLY A 10 10.62 3.08 9.74
C GLY A 10 11.43 2.11 8.85
N ARG A 11 12.40 1.37 9.43
CA ARG A 11 13.10 0.31 8.70
C ARG A 11 12.32 -0.99 8.57
N LEU A 12 11.38 -1.21 9.46
CA LEU A 12 10.58 -2.45 9.52
C LEU A 12 9.21 -2.30 8.87
N VAL A 13 8.66 -1.10 8.93
CA VAL A 13 7.30 -0.79 8.49
C VAL A 13 7.34 0.34 7.47
N GLY A 14 6.88 0.05 6.27
CA GLY A 14 6.75 1.04 5.21
C GLY A 14 5.31 1.55 5.15
N SER A 15 5.14 2.87 5.17
CA SER A 15 3.83 3.52 5.11
C SER A 15 3.53 4.07 3.73
N VAL A 16 2.32 3.83 3.24
CA VAL A 16 1.77 4.37 2.00
C VAL A 16 0.53 5.16 2.36
N PHE A 17 0.56 6.48 2.14
CA PHE A 17 -0.52 7.38 2.52
C PHE A 17 -1.61 7.46 1.45
N GLN A 18 -2.79 7.94 1.85
CA GLN A 18 -3.96 8.15 1.00
C GLN A 18 -3.66 9.02 -0.23
N ASP A 19 -2.90 10.11 -0.05
CA ASP A 19 -2.43 10.96 -1.14
C ASP A 19 -0.95 10.72 -1.41
N PRO A 20 -0.59 9.98 -2.47
CA PRO A 20 0.80 9.73 -2.83
C PRO A 20 1.62 11.00 -3.07
N LYS A 21 0.98 12.08 -3.54
CA LYS A 21 1.68 13.34 -3.81
C LYS A 21 2.29 13.96 -2.56
N SER A 22 1.65 13.77 -1.41
CA SER A 22 2.15 14.28 -0.12
C SER A 22 3.41 13.55 0.35
N GLN A 23 3.75 12.40 -0.27
CA GLN A 23 4.93 11.61 0.06
C GLN A 23 6.12 11.88 -0.85
N PHE A 24 5.92 12.50 -2.03
CA PHE A 24 6.96 12.64 -3.03
C PHE A 24 7.94 13.77 -2.68
N PHE A 25 9.22 13.47 -2.77
CA PHE A 25 10.33 14.37 -2.51
C PHE A 25 11.18 14.63 -3.75
N SER A 26 11.11 13.75 -4.75
CA SER A 26 11.85 13.87 -6.01
C SER A 26 10.94 14.31 -7.16
N SER A 27 11.54 14.98 -8.15
CA SER A 27 10.82 15.37 -9.37
C SER A 27 10.64 14.21 -10.35
N GLU A 28 11.47 13.17 -10.29
CA GLU A 28 11.47 12.04 -11.21
C GLU A 28 11.20 10.72 -10.48
N LEU A 29 10.56 9.76 -11.19
CA LEU A 29 10.17 8.49 -10.60
C LEU A 29 11.35 7.69 -10.05
N ALA A 30 12.45 7.60 -10.78
CA ALA A 30 13.62 6.85 -10.33
C ALA A 30 14.22 7.46 -9.06
N GLY A 31 14.32 8.79 -9.00
CA GLY A 31 14.77 9.52 -7.81
C GLY A 31 13.83 9.31 -6.63
N GLU A 32 12.51 9.33 -6.86
CA GLU A 32 11.52 9.10 -5.80
C GLU A 32 11.65 7.69 -5.20
N VAL A 33 11.83 6.67 -6.04
CA VAL A 33 12.02 5.29 -5.58
C VAL A 33 13.37 5.10 -4.87
N ALA A 34 14.41 5.84 -5.27
CA ALA A 34 15.73 5.79 -4.65
C ALA A 34 15.79 6.52 -3.29
N PHE A 35 15.00 7.59 -3.14
CA PHE A 35 15.09 8.54 -2.03
C PHE A 35 15.09 7.90 -0.62
N PRO A 36 14.20 6.93 -0.29
CA PRO A 36 14.25 6.29 1.02
C PRO A 36 15.57 5.53 1.25
N CYS A 37 16.09 4.87 0.24
CA CYS A 37 17.36 4.14 0.32
C CYS A 37 18.54 5.08 0.55
N GLU A 38 18.53 6.26 -0.08
CA GLU A 38 19.51 7.33 0.13
C GLU A 38 19.48 7.85 1.57
N ASN A 39 18.29 8.13 2.09
CA ASN A 39 18.10 8.61 3.46
C ASN A 39 18.59 7.60 4.51
N TYR A 40 18.54 6.32 4.22
CA TYR A 40 19.08 5.28 5.10
C TYR A 40 20.58 5.02 4.88
N GLY A 41 21.24 5.79 4.01
CA GLY A 41 22.68 5.73 3.80
C GLY A 41 23.16 4.42 3.17
N LEU A 42 22.35 3.80 2.31
CA LEU A 42 22.77 2.61 1.58
C LEU A 42 23.87 2.97 0.57
N SER A 43 24.66 1.99 0.17
CA SER A 43 25.68 2.20 -0.86
C SER A 43 25.05 2.52 -2.22
N ALA A 44 25.73 3.30 -3.06
CA ALA A 44 25.25 3.66 -4.39
C ALA A 44 24.89 2.44 -5.27
N ARG A 45 25.59 1.32 -5.06
CA ARG A 45 25.30 0.05 -5.72
C ARG A 45 23.96 -0.53 -5.24
N GLU A 46 23.75 -0.62 -3.92
CA GLU A 46 22.50 -1.14 -3.35
C GLU A 46 21.31 -0.27 -3.70
N ILE A 47 21.47 1.08 -3.67
CA ILE A 47 20.41 2.02 -4.07
C ILE A 47 19.96 1.68 -5.49
N ARG A 48 20.89 1.56 -6.42
CA ARG A 48 20.60 1.25 -7.85
C ARG A 48 19.90 -0.09 -7.99
N GLU A 49 20.46 -1.16 -7.41
CA GLU A 49 19.90 -2.51 -7.48
C GLU A 49 18.47 -2.57 -6.89
N ARG A 50 18.23 -1.91 -5.75
CA ARG A 50 16.92 -1.89 -5.10
C ARG A 50 15.89 -1.04 -5.84
N THR A 51 16.31 0.11 -6.37
CA THR A 51 15.47 1.01 -7.16
C THR A 51 15.02 0.32 -8.45
N ASP A 52 15.94 -0.28 -9.21
CA ASP A 52 15.60 -0.98 -10.44
C ASP A 52 14.67 -2.17 -10.18
N ALA A 53 14.95 -2.97 -9.17
CA ALA A 53 14.08 -4.08 -8.77
C ALA A 53 12.67 -3.63 -8.35
N ALA A 54 12.57 -2.50 -7.62
CA ALA A 54 11.28 -1.96 -7.20
C ALA A 54 10.46 -1.44 -8.40
N ILE A 55 11.09 -0.68 -9.29
CA ILE A 55 10.46 -0.16 -10.52
C ILE A 55 9.94 -1.31 -11.39
N GLU A 56 10.71 -2.38 -11.54
CA GLU A 56 10.33 -3.57 -12.31
C GLU A 56 9.16 -4.31 -11.64
N ALA A 57 9.27 -4.60 -10.33
CA ALA A 57 8.25 -5.32 -9.56
C ALA A 57 6.88 -4.63 -9.62
N LEU A 58 6.87 -3.30 -9.60
CA LEU A 58 5.67 -2.46 -9.66
C LEU A 58 5.24 -2.10 -11.11
N LYS A 59 5.90 -2.67 -12.13
CA LYS A 59 5.62 -2.46 -13.56
C LYS A 59 5.68 -0.98 -13.96
N LEU A 60 6.69 -0.28 -13.49
CA LEU A 60 6.91 1.15 -13.75
C LEU A 60 8.11 1.43 -14.67
N SER A 61 8.76 0.40 -15.24
CA SER A 61 10.00 0.53 -16.00
C SER A 61 9.88 1.50 -17.18
N HIS A 62 8.72 1.57 -17.83
CA HIS A 62 8.44 2.50 -18.94
C HIS A 62 8.26 3.96 -18.51
N LEU A 63 8.22 4.22 -17.21
CA LEU A 63 8.03 5.54 -16.59
C LEU A 63 9.26 5.99 -15.81
N LYS A 64 10.36 5.22 -15.81
CA LYS A 64 11.52 5.41 -14.94
C LYS A 64 12.05 6.84 -14.94
N ASP A 65 12.12 7.46 -16.12
CA ASP A 65 12.67 8.81 -16.32
C ASP A 65 11.56 9.88 -16.44
N ARG A 66 10.32 9.55 -16.07
CA ARG A 66 9.18 10.48 -16.09
C ARG A 66 9.12 11.30 -14.81
N ALA A 67 8.69 12.54 -14.96
CA ALA A 67 8.37 13.39 -13.84
C ALA A 67 7.16 12.82 -13.05
N VAL A 68 7.22 12.85 -11.72
CA VAL A 68 6.17 12.24 -10.87
C VAL A 68 4.84 12.99 -10.93
N ASP A 69 4.86 14.27 -11.25
CA ASP A 69 3.66 15.12 -11.36
C ASP A 69 2.77 14.75 -12.56
N VAL A 70 3.34 14.27 -13.66
CA VAL A 70 2.60 13.88 -14.87
C VAL A 70 2.06 12.44 -14.82
N LEU A 71 2.38 11.68 -13.79
CA LEU A 71 1.86 10.33 -13.61
C LEU A 71 0.36 10.35 -13.31
N SER A 72 -0.37 9.36 -13.80
CA SER A 72 -1.76 9.12 -13.40
C SER A 72 -1.86 8.74 -11.91
N SER A 73 -3.06 8.84 -11.33
CA SER A 73 -3.27 8.49 -9.92
C SER A 73 -2.83 7.07 -9.59
N GLY A 74 -3.12 6.10 -10.46
CA GLY A 74 -2.70 4.71 -10.27
C GLY A 74 -1.19 4.51 -10.39
N GLU A 75 -0.52 5.26 -11.28
CA GLU A 75 0.94 5.24 -11.39
C GLU A 75 1.60 5.88 -10.17
N LYS A 76 1.07 7.01 -9.68
CA LYS A 76 1.51 7.64 -8.43
C LYS A 76 1.39 6.71 -7.23
N GLN A 77 0.27 5.99 -7.13
CA GLN A 77 0.07 5.01 -6.06
C GLN A 77 1.10 3.87 -6.13
N ARG A 78 1.36 3.33 -7.33
CA ARG A 78 2.40 2.32 -7.50
C ARG A 78 3.81 2.87 -7.26
N ALA A 79 4.08 4.13 -7.62
CA ALA A 79 5.35 4.78 -7.33
C ALA A 79 5.60 4.90 -5.82
N ALA A 80 4.59 5.32 -5.04
CA ALA A 80 4.68 5.37 -3.58
C ALA A 80 4.92 3.97 -2.97
N ILE A 81 4.27 2.93 -3.50
CA ILE A 81 4.54 1.56 -3.07
C ILE A 81 5.95 1.12 -3.48
N ALA A 82 6.45 1.52 -4.67
CA ALA A 82 7.79 1.17 -5.13
C ALA A 82 8.88 1.78 -4.25
N SER A 83 8.72 3.04 -3.80
CA SER A 83 9.67 3.68 -2.90
C SER A 83 9.76 2.97 -1.56
N VAL A 84 8.61 2.53 -1.03
CA VAL A 84 8.57 1.70 0.18
C VAL A 84 9.17 0.30 -0.07
N TYR A 85 8.84 -0.33 -1.20
CA TYR A 85 9.33 -1.66 -1.56
C TYR A 85 10.87 -1.71 -1.67
N ALA A 86 11.50 -0.66 -2.20
CA ALA A 86 12.94 -0.55 -2.31
C ALA A 86 13.66 -0.69 -0.95
N MET A 87 13.00 -0.29 0.13
CA MET A 87 13.51 -0.42 1.49
C MET A 87 13.46 -1.86 2.04
N LYS A 88 12.72 -2.76 1.37
CA LYS A 88 12.49 -4.14 1.82
C LYS A 88 11.94 -4.21 3.26
N PRO A 89 10.84 -3.51 3.58
CA PRO A 89 10.26 -3.55 4.92
C PRO A 89 9.73 -4.95 5.24
N LYS A 90 9.43 -5.23 6.50
CA LYS A 90 8.73 -6.47 6.91
C LYS A 90 7.22 -6.35 6.72
N ALA A 91 6.69 -5.14 6.82
CA ALA A 91 5.26 -4.87 6.68
C ALA A 91 5.02 -3.58 5.92
N PHE A 92 3.93 -3.56 5.16
CA PHE A 92 3.35 -2.36 4.55
C PHE A 92 2.12 -1.94 5.35
N VAL A 93 2.00 -0.65 5.61
CA VAL A 93 0.79 -0.02 6.15
C VAL A 93 0.26 0.92 5.08
N CYS A 94 -0.93 0.64 4.56
CA CYS A 94 -1.58 1.43 3.53
C CYS A 94 -2.83 2.08 4.12
N ASP A 95 -2.91 3.41 4.02
CA ASP A 95 -4.04 4.19 4.48
C ASP A 95 -4.87 4.63 3.27
N GLU A 96 -6.09 4.11 3.16
CA GLU A 96 -7.05 4.34 2.07
C GLU A 96 -6.41 4.36 0.66
N PRO A 97 -5.65 3.33 0.27
CA PRO A 97 -4.83 3.36 -0.93
C PRO A 97 -5.64 3.41 -2.23
N THR A 98 -6.97 3.23 -2.16
CA THR A 98 -7.88 3.31 -3.33
C THR A 98 -8.65 4.63 -3.43
N ALA A 99 -8.51 5.58 -2.50
CA ALA A 99 -9.32 6.78 -2.42
C ALA A 99 -9.37 7.61 -3.72
N ASN A 100 -8.26 7.67 -4.46
CA ASN A 100 -8.11 8.46 -5.69
C ASN A 100 -8.05 7.60 -6.96
N LEU A 101 -8.49 6.34 -6.90
CA LEU A 101 -8.42 5.39 -8.00
C LEU A 101 -9.80 5.11 -8.59
N ASP A 102 -9.84 4.99 -9.91
CA ASP A 102 -10.96 4.40 -10.63
C ASP A 102 -10.96 2.86 -10.48
N ALA A 103 -11.98 2.19 -11.01
CA ALA A 103 -12.09 0.74 -10.94
C ALA A 103 -10.90 0.00 -11.59
N ALA A 104 -10.31 0.55 -12.65
CA ALA A 104 -9.16 -0.04 -13.32
C ALA A 104 -7.90 0.10 -12.43
N GLY A 105 -7.66 1.28 -11.87
CA GLY A 105 -6.57 1.55 -10.92
C GLY A 105 -6.69 0.69 -9.66
N THR A 106 -7.90 0.54 -9.11
CA THR A 106 -8.16 -0.33 -7.95
C THR A 106 -7.81 -1.79 -8.26
N ARG A 107 -8.20 -2.32 -9.42
CA ARG A 107 -7.83 -3.69 -9.83
C ARG A 107 -6.32 -3.87 -9.99
N GLN A 108 -5.62 -2.89 -10.55
CA GLN A 108 -4.17 -2.93 -10.69
C GLN A 108 -3.46 -2.89 -9.34
N LEU A 109 -3.94 -2.05 -8.42
CA LEU A 109 -3.44 -1.99 -7.04
C LEU A 109 -3.67 -3.33 -6.33
N ALA A 110 -4.87 -3.90 -6.42
CA ALA A 110 -5.20 -5.20 -5.86
C ALA A 110 -4.23 -6.31 -6.32
N GLN A 111 -3.93 -6.36 -7.63
CA GLN A 111 -2.95 -7.30 -8.18
C GLN A 111 -1.53 -7.05 -7.63
N THR A 112 -1.15 -5.80 -7.45
CA THR A 112 0.15 -5.42 -6.89
C THR A 112 0.27 -5.90 -5.45
N LEU A 113 -0.72 -5.60 -4.61
CA LEU A 113 -0.72 -5.98 -3.19
C LEU A 113 -0.79 -7.50 -3.01
N ARG A 114 -1.55 -8.20 -3.87
CA ARG A 114 -1.56 -9.68 -3.88
C ARG A 114 -0.16 -10.25 -4.12
N LYS A 115 0.57 -9.72 -5.10
CA LYS A 115 1.95 -10.14 -5.36
C LYS A 115 2.89 -9.88 -4.20
N LEU A 116 2.75 -8.72 -3.52
CA LEU A 116 3.54 -8.43 -2.33
C LEU A 116 3.24 -9.45 -1.21
N LYS A 117 1.96 -9.80 -1.01
CA LYS A 117 1.56 -10.84 -0.06
C LYS A 117 2.17 -12.21 -0.41
N GLU A 118 2.12 -12.61 -1.68
CA GLU A 118 2.72 -13.85 -2.19
C GLU A 118 4.24 -13.89 -2.00
N GLN A 119 4.90 -12.74 -1.99
CA GLN A 119 6.33 -12.60 -1.68
C GLN A 119 6.63 -12.64 -0.17
N GLY A 120 5.62 -12.79 0.68
CA GLY A 120 5.76 -12.92 2.12
C GLY A 120 5.73 -11.60 2.90
N PHE A 121 5.37 -10.48 2.27
CA PHE A 121 5.18 -9.22 2.99
C PHE A 121 3.88 -9.25 3.81
N THR A 122 3.94 -8.71 5.03
CA THR A 122 2.74 -8.44 5.81
C THR A 122 2.10 -7.14 5.31
N LEU A 123 0.79 -7.17 5.06
CA LEU A 123 0.03 -6.00 4.62
C LEU A 123 -1.00 -5.63 5.68
N LEU A 124 -0.97 -4.38 6.14
CA LEU A 124 -2.02 -3.78 6.97
C LEU A 124 -2.66 -2.66 6.16
N ILE A 125 -3.94 -2.79 5.84
CA ILE A 125 -4.65 -1.86 4.97
C ILE A 125 -5.83 -1.29 5.73
N ALA A 126 -5.85 0.03 5.94
CA ALA A 126 -7.02 0.74 6.44
C ALA A 126 -7.89 1.14 5.24
N GLU A 127 -9.13 0.70 5.22
CA GLU A 127 -10.05 0.89 4.09
C GLU A 127 -11.50 0.82 4.55
N HIS A 128 -12.36 1.55 3.85
CA HIS A 128 -13.81 1.48 4.02
C HIS A 128 -14.53 0.81 2.83
N ARG A 129 -13.84 0.67 1.69
CA ARG A 129 -14.27 -0.09 0.51
C ARG A 129 -13.62 -1.46 0.54
N ILE A 130 -14.32 -2.44 1.07
CA ILE A 130 -13.75 -3.77 1.35
C ILE A 130 -13.92 -4.77 0.21
N ASP A 131 -14.75 -4.48 -0.79
CA ASP A 131 -15.06 -5.33 -1.94
C ASP A 131 -13.80 -5.87 -2.64
N TRP A 132 -12.86 -5.01 -2.95
CA TRP A 132 -11.62 -5.35 -3.64
C TRP A 132 -10.61 -6.13 -2.76
N LEU A 133 -10.78 -6.09 -1.44
CA LEU A 133 -9.93 -6.80 -0.48
C LEU A 133 -10.38 -8.25 -0.24
N MET A 134 -11.61 -8.63 -0.59
CA MET A 134 -12.16 -9.96 -0.33
C MET A 134 -11.31 -11.12 -0.85
N GLY A 135 -10.58 -10.90 -1.96
CA GLY A 135 -9.67 -11.91 -2.52
C GLY A 135 -8.20 -11.76 -2.10
N ILE A 136 -7.88 -10.86 -1.15
CA ILE A 136 -6.51 -10.54 -0.73
C ILE A 136 -6.33 -10.69 0.77
N ALA A 137 -7.26 -10.17 1.56
CA ALA A 137 -7.19 -10.16 3.01
C ALA A 137 -7.35 -11.57 3.59
N ASP A 138 -6.58 -11.90 4.63
CA ASP A 138 -6.77 -13.12 5.41
C ASP A 138 -7.79 -12.90 6.51
N ARG A 139 -7.90 -11.66 7.00
CA ARG A 139 -8.84 -11.25 8.04
C ARG A 139 -9.11 -9.75 7.99
N PHE A 140 -10.24 -9.35 8.53
CA PHE A 140 -10.68 -7.98 8.69
C PHE A 140 -10.81 -7.65 10.17
N LEU A 141 -10.25 -6.53 10.58
CA LEU A 141 -10.35 -6.01 11.95
C LEU A 141 -11.26 -4.78 11.93
N TYR A 142 -12.42 -4.88 12.58
CA TYR A 142 -13.31 -3.74 12.72
C TYR A 142 -12.87 -2.89 13.92
N LEU A 143 -12.47 -1.64 13.65
CA LEU A 143 -12.08 -0.68 14.67
C LEU A 143 -13.23 0.25 15.00
N ARG A 144 -13.53 0.38 16.29
CA ARG A 144 -14.50 1.33 16.81
C ARG A 144 -13.97 1.98 18.09
N ASP A 145 -14.06 3.30 18.18
CA ASP A 145 -13.62 4.06 19.35
C ASP A 145 -12.18 3.74 19.79
N GLY A 146 -11.27 3.58 18.80
CA GLY A 146 -9.85 3.28 19.03
C GLY A 146 -9.55 1.85 19.51
N ARG A 147 -10.51 0.93 19.41
CA ARG A 147 -10.37 -0.48 19.81
C ARG A 147 -10.79 -1.41 18.69
N ILE A 148 -10.21 -2.62 18.69
CA ILE A 148 -10.71 -3.71 17.84
C ILE A 148 -12.01 -4.19 18.47
N ALA A 149 -13.14 -3.90 17.80
CA ALA A 149 -14.47 -4.27 18.23
C ALA A 149 -14.88 -5.67 17.76
N ALA A 150 -14.38 -6.09 16.58
CA ALA A 150 -14.63 -7.40 16.02
C ALA A 150 -13.52 -7.80 15.04
N GLU A 151 -13.43 -9.10 14.78
CA GLU A 151 -12.56 -9.71 13.77
C GLU A 151 -13.41 -10.65 12.91
N TYR A 152 -13.19 -10.61 11.59
CA TYR A 152 -13.93 -11.39 10.59
C TYR A 152 -12.97 -12.02 9.59
N THR A 153 -13.29 -13.21 9.13
CA THR A 153 -12.74 -13.73 7.87
C THR A 153 -13.48 -13.12 6.69
N PRO A 154 -12.95 -13.21 5.45
CA PRO A 154 -13.71 -12.82 4.26
C PRO A 154 -15.07 -13.53 4.16
N GLU A 155 -15.12 -14.82 4.53
CA GLU A 155 -16.34 -15.62 4.52
C GLU A 155 -17.35 -15.11 5.55
N ASP A 156 -16.91 -14.74 6.76
CA ASP A 156 -17.79 -14.19 7.80
C ASP A 156 -18.44 -12.90 7.32
N LEU A 157 -17.67 -12.00 6.67
CA LEU A 157 -18.20 -10.74 6.15
C LEU A 157 -19.26 -10.94 5.06
N LEU A 158 -19.09 -11.94 4.18
CA LEU A 158 -20.09 -12.26 3.16
C LEU A 158 -21.41 -12.80 3.74
N LEU A 159 -21.37 -13.34 4.95
CA LEU A 159 -22.54 -13.87 5.64
C LEU A 159 -23.27 -12.82 6.48
N LEU A 160 -22.65 -11.66 6.71
CA LEU A 160 -23.30 -10.59 7.48
C LEU A 160 -24.48 -9.99 6.72
N PRO A 161 -25.58 -9.65 7.42
CA PRO A 161 -26.64 -8.84 6.85
C PRO A 161 -26.10 -7.49 6.34
N GLU A 162 -26.58 -7.04 5.21
CA GLU A 162 -26.14 -5.76 4.62
C GLU A 162 -26.32 -4.56 5.58
N ALA A 163 -27.42 -4.58 6.37
CA ALA A 163 -27.67 -3.56 7.39
C ALA A 163 -26.54 -3.47 8.44
N ASP A 164 -25.93 -4.60 8.80
CA ASP A 164 -24.83 -4.64 9.78
C ASP A 164 -23.56 -4.08 9.16
N ILE A 165 -23.27 -4.42 7.89
CA ILE A 165 -22.13 -3.89 7.14
C ILE A 165 -22.23 -2.36 6.99
N LEU A 166 -23.41 -1.87 6.60
CA LEU A 166 -23.67 -0.42 6.51
C LEU A 166 -23.59 0.26 7.89
N GLY A 167 -24.07 -0.42 8.95
CA GLY A 167 -23.95 0.05 10.33
C GLY A 167 -22.52 0.18 10.84
N MET A 168 -21.56 -0.54 10.22
CA MET A 168 -20.12 -0.41 10.46
C MET A 168 -19.50 0.76 9.70
N GLY A 169 -20.23 1.45 8.82
CA GLY A 169 -19.71 2.49 7.95
C GLY A 169 -18.96 1.95 6.73
N LEU A 170 -19.11 0.65 6.42
CA LEU A 170 -18.50 -0.01 5.27
C LEU A 170 -19.45 0.03 4.07
N ARG A 171 -18.89 -0.01 2.86
CA ARG A 171 -19.68 -0.25 1.64
C ARG A 171 -19.91 -1.75 1.47
N SER A 172 -21.09 -2.09 0.96
CA SER A 172 -21.47 -3.49 0.75
C SER A 172 -20.47 -4.20 -0.18
N PRO A 173 -19.97 -5.39 0.21
CA PRO A 173 -19.11 -6.20 -0.67
C PRO A 173 -19.87 -6.81 -1.85
N HIS A 174 -21.20 -6.65 -1.90
CA HIS A 174 -22.09 -7.19 -2.95
C HIS A 174 -22.36 -6.18 -4.08
N GLU A 175 -21.91 -4.93 -3.96
CA GLU A 175 -22.08 -3.87 -4.97
C GLU A 175 -20.87 -3.76 -5.92
N GLY A 176 -20.36 -4.85 -6.45
CA GLY A 176 -19.23 -4.88 -7.38
C GLY A 176 -19.57 -5.52 -8.72
#